data_345b279731c6079f0809934a8657f392
#
_entry.id   345b279731c6079f0809934a8657f392
#
_cell.length_a   1.000
_cell.length_b   1.000
_cell.length_c   1.000
_cell.angle_alpha   90.00
_cell.angle_beta   90.00
_cell.angle_gamma   90.00
#
_symmetry.space_group_name_H-M   'P 1'
#
loop_
_entity.id
_entity.type
_entity.pdbx_description
1 polymer ?
#
loop_
_entity_poly.entity_id
_entity_poly.type
_entity_poly.pdbx_seq_one_letter_code
_entity_poly.pdbx_strand_id
1 'polypeptide(L)'
;MKKLVLLLLVLPIWAGCTKSEISRSKEFAHTGCAGDAATRAWGGDSDASLLTLKYEDGNLRVTRTNAVLNCAFVQDGLICEASVEGNVVRYRVYEKEGPRANCICRVEEMSSLVTGLEVGKEYTFEYSCGFGYNYPSFTFVFKKGLRLIQNTATM
;
A
#
# COMPACT_ATOMS: atom_id res chain seq x y z
N MET A 1 38.47 39.40 -44.72
CA MET A 1 37.86 39.43 -43.40
C MET A 1 36.70 38.42 -43.36
N LYS A 2 36.97 37.20 -42.86
CA LYS A 2 35.94 36.11 -42.76
C LYS A 2 35.28 36.23 -41.41
N LYS A 3 33.97 36.51 -41.38
CA LYS A 3 33.15 36.51 -40.16
C LYS A 3 32.75 35.08 -39.83
N LEU A 4 33.32 34.58 -38.75
CA LEU A 4 32.96 33.29 -38.18
C LEU A 4 31.66 33.46 -37.37
N VAL A 5 30.54 32.93 -37.86
CA VAL A 5 29.26 32.91 -37.15
C VAL A 5 29.25 31.65 -36.25
N LEU A 6 29.40 31.88 -34.96
CA LEU A 6 29.32 30.81 -33.95
C LEU A 6 27.83 30.48 -33.68
N LEU A 7 27.34 29.40 -34.26
CA LEU A 7 25.95 28.93 -34.03
C LEU A 7 25.92 28.19 -32.71
N LEU A 8 25.46 28.84 -31.63
CA LEU A 8 25.20 28.21 -30.34
C LEU A 8 23.95 27.35 -30.44
N LEU A 9 24.13 26.01 -30.58
CA LEU A 9 23.07 25.03 -30.47
C LEU A 9 22.64 24.94 -28.99
N VAL A 10 21.57 25.61 -28.64
CA VAL A 10 20.86 25.40 -27.37
C VAL A 10 20.02 24.14 -27.48
N LEU A 11 20.53 23.03 -26.93
CA LEU A 11 19.78 21.82 -26.77
C LEU A 11 18.76 22.01 -25.62
N PRO A 12 17.46 21.88 -25.89
CA PRO A 12 16.48 21.89 -24.80
C PRO A 12 16.67 20.61 -23.97
N ILE A 13 17.14 20.75 -22.75
CA ILE A 13 17.10 19.67 -21.75
C ILE A 13 15.63 19.47 -21.41
N TRP A 14 15.02 18.52 -22.07
CA TRP A 14 13.73 17.99 -21.66
C TRP A 14 13.92 17.24 -20.34
N ALA A 15 13.81 17.95 -19.24
CA ALA A 15 13.57 17.32 -17.96
C ALA A 15 12.20 16.63 -18.05
N GLY A 16 12.21 15.39 -18.49
CA GLY A 16 11.04 14.52 -18.45
C GLY A 16 10.65 14.35 -16.99
N CYS A 17 9.67 15.11 -16.51
CA CYS A 17 8.89 14.70 -15.35
C CYS A 17 8.26 13.35 -15.71
N THR A 18 8.88 12.27 -15.29
CA THR A 18 8.22 10.97 -15.23
C THR A 18 7.09 11.12 -14.22
N LYS A 19 5.88 11.38 -14.74
CA LYS A 19 4.65 11.24 -13.97
C LYS A 19 4.68 9.80 -13.44
N SER A 20 4.88 9.66 -12.13
CA SER A 20 4.68 8.37 -11.47
C SER A 20 3.24 7.97 -11.76
N GLU A 21 3.06 6.92 -12.57
CA GLU A 21 1.74 6.32 -12.70
C GLU A 21 1.38 5.80 -11.32
N ILE A 22 0.45 6.48 -10.66
CA ILE A 22 -0.20 5.95 -9.46
C ILE A 22 -1.00 4.74 -9.94
N SER A 23 -0.36 3.59 -9.95
CA SER A 23 -1.02 2.33 -10.24
C SER A 23 -1.93 2.06 -9.05
N ARG A 24 -3.23 2.29 -9.24
CA ARG A 24 -4.22 1.89 -8.23
C ARG A 24 -4.07 0.40 -8.00
N SER A 25 -4.10 -0.02 -6.74
CA SER A 25 -4.16 -1.43 -6.41
C SER A 25 -5.35 -2.06 -7.14
N LYS A 26 -5.12 -3.20 -7.75
CA LYS A 26 -6.18 -3.98 -8.42
C LYS A 26 -6.82 -4.93 -7.41
N GLU A 27 -8.09 -5.25 -7.65
CA GLU A 27 -8.80 -6.30 -6.89
C GLU A 27 -8.78 -6.06 -5.36
N PHE A 28 -8.94 -4.82 -4.92
CA PHE A 28 -9.08 -4.57 -3.49
C PHE A 28 -10.38 -5.19 -2.98
N ALA A 29 -10.25 -6.05 -2.00
CA ALA A 29 -11.36 -6.72 -1.33
C ALA A 29 -11.12 -6.76 0.18
N HIS A 30 -12.20 -6.80 0.95
CA HIS A 30 -12.16 -6.96 2.40
C HIS A 30 -13.41 -7.70 2.91
N THR A 31 -13.31 -8.33 4.07
CA THR A 31 -14.37 -9.16 4.66
C THR A 31 -15.48 -8.38 5.36
N GLY A 32 -15.35 -7.08 5.50
CA GLY A 32 -16.27 -6.31 6.35
C GLY A 32 -15.90 -6.40 7.84
N CYS A 33 -16.77 -5.87 8.69
CA CYS A 33 -16.60 -5.95 10.14
C CYS A 33 -16.88 -7.37 10.64
N ALA A 34 -15.96 -7.95 11.39
CA ALA A 34 -16.15 -9.22 12.06
C ALA A 34 -17.01 -9.06 13.32
N GLY A 35 -18.17 -9.72 13.32
CA GLY A 35 -19.08 -9.78 14.49
C GLY A 35 -19.85 -8.49 14.76
N ASP A 36 -20.75 -8.56 15.75
CA ASP A 36 -21.48 -7.40 16.23
C ASP A 36 -20.51 -6.30 16.63
N ALA A 37 -20.79 -5.08 16.20
CA ALA A 37 -20.03 -3.87 16.50
C ALA A 37 -19.68 -3.83 18.00
N ALA A 38 -18.66 -4.60 18.34
CA ALA A 38 -18.45 -4.90 19.73
C ALA A 38 -17.71 -3.74 20.36
N THR A 39 -18.37 -3.08 21.19
CA THR A 39 -17.93 -2.66 22.51
C THR A 39 -17.03 -3.70 23.23
N ARG A 40 -16.23 -4.47 22.50
CA ARG A 40 -15.21 -5.30 23.13
C ARG A 40 -13.99 -4.46 23.41
N ALA A 41 -13.92 -4.17 24.70
CA ALA A 41 -12.77 -3.61 25.37
C ALA A 41 -11.44 -4.00 24.72
N TRP A 42 -10.56 -3.04 24.58
CA TRP A 42 -9.14 -3.20 24.43
C TRP A 42 -8.64 -4.22 25.47
N GLY A 43 -8.37 -5.47 25.11
CA GLY A 43 -7.81 -6.41 26.06
C GLY A 43 -8.18 -7.89 25.95
N GLY A 44 -8.79 -8.35 24.88
CA GLY A 44 -8.87 -9.80 24.61
C GLY A 44 -7.70 -10.28 23.77
N ASP A 45 -7.19 -11.49 24.04
CA ASP A 45 -6.12 -12.15 23.28
C ASP A 45 -6.32 -11.96 21.80
N SER A 46 -5.56 -11.03 21.26
CA SER A 46 -5.77 -10.55 19.93
C SER A 46 -5.05 -11.46 18.97
N ASP A 47 -5.78 -12.08 18.08
CA ASP A 47 -5.19 -12.58 16.86
C ASP A 47 -4.28 -11.51 16.29
N ALA A 48 -3.00 -11.84 16.13
CA ALA A 48 -2.01 -10.89 15.69
C ALA A 48 -2.44 -10.23 14.37
N SER A 49 -2.31 -8.92 14.30
CA SER A 49 -2.53 -8.21 13.03
C SER A 49 -1.32 -8.43 12.14
N LEU A 50 -1.51 -9.15 11.04
CA LEU A 50 -0.42 -9.57 10.15
C LEU A 50 -0.51 -8.88 8.80
N LEU A 51 0.63 -8.48 8.27
CA LEU A 51 0.81 -8.04 6.89
C LEU A 51 1.57 -9.15 6.15
N THR A 52 0.95 -9.70 5.11
CA THR A 52 1.54 -10.76 4.29
C THR A 52 1.82 -10.24 2.88
N LEU A 53 3.04 -10.42 2.40
CA LEU A 53 3.44 -10.22 1.02
C LEU A 53 3.63 -11.59 0.35
N LYS A 54 2.96 -11.83 -0.78
CA LYS A 54 3.05 -13.08 -1.53
C LYS A 54 3.22 -12.81 -3.01
N TYR A 55 4.11 -13.56 -3.67
CA TYR A 55 4.14 -13.59 -5.13
C TYR A 55 2.91 -14.34 -5.67
N GLU A 56 2.20 -13.74 -6.61
CA GLU A 56 1.03 -14.32 -7.25
C GLU A 56 0.97 -13.90 -8.73
N ASP A 57 1.27 -14.83 -9.62
CA ASP A 57 1.17 -14.66 -11.07
C ASP A 57 1.83 -13.39 -11.64
N GLY A 58 3.05 -13.09 -11.19
CA GLY A 58 3.79 -11.91 -11.62
C GLY A 58 3.44 -10.62 -10.87
N ASN A 59 2.54 -10.68 -9.90
CA ASN A 59 2.10 -9.56 -9.07
C ASN A 59 2.44 -9.81 -7.60
N LEU A 60 2.41 -8.75 -6.81
CA LEU A 60 2.53 -8.83 -5.36
C LEU A 60 1.14 -8.81 -4.73
N ARG A 61 0.69 -9.95 -4.17
CA ARG A 61 -0.48 -9.98 -3.30
C ARG A 61 -0.10 -9.41 -1.95
N VAL A 62 -0.78 -8.36 -1.54
CA VAL A 62 -0.69 -7.77 -0.21
C VAL A 62 -1.95 -8.14 0.55
N THR A 63 -1.80 -8.81 1.69
CA THR A 63 -2.92 -9.17 2.56
C THR A 63 -2.67 -8.66 3.95
N ARG A 64 -3.64 -7.99 4.54
CA ARG A 64 -3.66 -7.60 5.94
C ARG A 64 -4.76 -8.32 6.67
N THR A 65 -4.46 -8.94 7.81
CA THR A 65 -5.46 -9.54 8.70
C THR A 65 -5.63 -8.75 9.98
N ASN A 66 -6.82 -8.84 10.56
CA ASN A 66 -7.17 -8.25 11.85
C ASN A 66 -6.93 -6.74 11.93
N ALA A 67 -7.23 -6.00 10.87
CA ALA A 67 -7.12 -4.55 10.87
C ALA A 67 -8.25 -3.92 11.69
N VAL A 68 -7.91 -2.93 12.53
CA VAL A 68 -8.90 -2.17 13.30
C VAL A 68 -9.17 -0.86 12.57
N LEU A 69 -10.42 -0.62 12.19
CA LEU A 69 -10.88 0.53 11.40
C LEU A 69 -12.16 1.11 11.96
N ASN A 70 -12.52 2.33 11.54
CA ASN A 70 -13.80 2.93 11.91
C ASN A 70 -14.95 2.24 11.16
N CYS A 71 -16.01 1.83 11.86
CA CYS A 71 -17.13 1.08 11.28
C CYS A 71 -17.82 1.78 10.10
N ALA A 72 -17.86 3.11 10.11
CA ALA A 72 -18.54 3.87 9.06
C ALA A 72 -17.93 3.67 7.66
N PHE A 73 -16.65 3.30 7.60
CA PHE A 73 -15.92 3.20 6.33
C PHE A 73 -15.74 1.77 5.82
N VAL A 74 -15.98 0.78 6.69
CA VAL A 74 -15.72 -0.61 6.32
C VAL A 74 -16.67 -1.13 5.23
N GLN A 75 -17.87 -0.59 5.10
CA GLN A 75 -18.81 -1.04 4.05
C GLN A 75 -18.43 -0.49 2.68
N ASP A 76 -18.32 0.85 2.52
CA ASP A 76 -18.14 1.48 1.21
C ASP A 76 -17.08 2.61 1.19
N GLY A 77 -16.34 2.76 2.27
CA GLY A 77 -15.48 3.91 2.50
C GLY A 77 -13.99 3.64 2.48
N LEU A 78 -13.54 2.42 2.28
CA LEU A 78 -12.11 2.11 2.22
C LEU A 78 -11.56 2.31 0.81
N ILE A 79 -10.41 2.98 0.74
CA ILE A 79 -9.64 3.14 -0.49
C ILE A 79 -8.29 2.47 -0.29
N CYS A 80 -7.88 1.68 -1.27
CA CYS A 80 -6.55 1.10 -1.33
C CYS A 80 -5.79 1.66 -2.52
N GLU A 81 -4.64 2.23 -2.26
CA GLU A 81 -3.73 2.75 -3.28
C GLU A 81 -2.37 2.09 -3.14
N ALA A 82 -1.77 1.82 -4.30
CA ALA A 82 -0.40 1.36 -4.37
C ALA A 82 0.34 2.10 -5.48
N SER A 83 1.58 2.49 -5.22
CA SER A 83 2.49 3.01 -6.22
C SER A 83 3.83 2.30 -6.15
N VAL A 84 4.51 2.23 -7.30
CA VAL A 84 5.86 1.72 -7.41
C VAL A 84 6.72 2.81 -8.02
N GLU A 85 7.63 3.36 -7.24
CA GLU A 85 8.56 4.40 -7.66
C GLU A 85 10.01 3.93 -7.49
N GLY A 86 10.66 3.61 -8.60
CA GLY A 86 11.99 3.03 -8.58
C GLY A 86 12.01 1.66 -7.89
N ASN A 87 12.54 1.60 -6.67
CA ASN A 87 12.55 0.42 -5.81
C ASN A 87 11.72 0.57 -4.53
N VAL A 88 10.82 1.56 -4.48
CA VAL A 88 9.91 1.78 -3.36
C VAL A 88 8.50 1.42 -3.77
N VAL A 89 7.88 0.54 -2.99
CA VAL A 89 6.46 0.19 -3.08
C VAL A 89 5.75 0.87 -1.94
N ARG A 90 4.90 1.86 -2.24
CA ARG A 90 4.03 2.51 -1.25
C ARG A 90 2.65 1.89 -1.32
N TYR A 91 2.16 1.43 -0.20
CA TYR A 91 0.86 0.80 -0.07
C TYR A 91 0.05 1.46 1.05
N ARG A 92 -1.10 2.02 0.68
CA ARG A 92 -1.97 2.76 1.60
C ARG A 92 -3.38 2.21 1.57
N VAL A 93 -3.93 1.95 2.75
CA VAL A 93 -5.37 1.73 2.94
C VAL A 93 -5.88 2.84 3.84
N TYR A 94 -6.81 3.61 3.34
CA TYR A 94 -7.35 4.76 4.08
C TYR A 94 -8.85 4.92 3.89
N GLU A 95 -9.44 5.67 4.79
CA GLU A 95 -10.86 5.95 4.83
C GLU A 95 -11.17 7.15 3.93
N LYS A 96 -12.25 7.08 3.15
CA LYS A 96 -12.78 8.25 2.44
C LYS A 96 -13.09 9.37 3.43
N GLU A 97 -13.10 10.60 2.93
CA GLU A 97 -13.63 11.71 3.71
C GLU A 97 -15.12 11.49 4.00
N GLY A 98 -15.49 11.69 5.25
CA GLY A 98 -16.88 11.52 5.69
C GLY A 98 -17.03 11.52 7.22
N PRO A 99 -18.28 11.52 7.71
CA PRO A 99 -18.54 11.45 9.13
C PRO A 99 -18.11 10.10 9.68
N ARG A 100 -17.42 10.12 10.81
CA ARG A 100 -17.00 8.92 11.53
C ARG A 100 -18.11 8.45 12.46
N ALA A 101 -18.29 7.15 12.53
CA ALA A 101 -19.12 6.54 13.57
C ALA A 101 -18.35 6.48 14.88
N ASN A 102 -19.08 6.48 15.99
CA ASN A 102 -18.48 6.27 17.31
C ASN A 102 -18.26 4.79 17.61
N CYS A 103 -17.73 4.07 16.64
CA CYS A 103 -17.37 2.66 16.78
C CYS A 103 -16.13 2.34 15.95
N ILE A 104 -15.43 1.32 16.38
CA ILE A 104 -14.36 0.67 15.64
C ILE A 104 -14.72 -0.80 15.45
N CYS A 105 -14.29 -1.40 14.36
CA CYS A 105 -14.47 -2.83 14.13
C CYS A 105 -13.18 -3.46 13.62
N ARG A 106 -13.11 -4.77 13.75
CA ARG A 106 -12.03 -5.58 13.21
C ARG A 106 -12.44 -6.07 11.83
N VAL A 107 -11.60 -5.83 10.84
CA VAL A 107 -11.68 -6.41 9.51
C VAL A 107 -10.76 -7.63 9.50
N GLU A 108 -11.33 -8.82 9.31
CA GLU A 108 -10.57 -10.08 9.38
C GLU A 108 -9.51 -10.15 8.28
N GLU A 109 -9.87 -9.76 7.06
CA GLU A 109 -8.94 -9.75 5.93
C GLU A 109 -9.20 -8.58 4.98
N MET A 110 -8.13 -7.95 4.54
CA MET A 110 -8.10 -7.03 3.41
C MET A 110 -6.99 -7.48 2.46
N SER A 111 -7.24 -7.50 1.17
CA SER A 111 -6.23 -7.87 0.18
C SER A 111 -6.34 -7.09 -1.11
N SER A 112 -5.20 -6.95 -1.79
CA SER A 112 -5.12 -6.40 -3.16
C SER A 112 -3.90 -6.91 -3.90
N LEU A 113 -3.86 -6.69 -5.22
CA LEU A 113 -2.71 -6.96 -6.07
C LEU A 113 -1.97 -5.66 -6.39
N VAL A 114 -0.65 -5.66 -6.21
CA VAL A 114 0.25 -4.61 -6.68
C VAL A 114 0.97 -5.11 -7.92
N THR A 115 0.85 -4.36 -9.00
CA THR A 115 1.41 -4.70 -10.31
C THR A 115 2.66 -3.87 -10.61
N GLY A 116 3.44 -4.26 -11.64
CA GLY A 116 4.57 -3.48 -12.12
C GLY A 116 5.89 -3.73 -11.41
N LEU A 117 5.99 -4.80 -10.61
CA LEU A 117 7.25 -5.19 -9.98
C LEU A 117 8.06 -6.13 -10.91
N GLU A 118 9.37 -5.98 -10.87
CA GLU A 118 10.31 -6.80 -11.63
C GLU A 118 10.82 -7.97 -10.77
N VAL A 119 10.71 -9.19 -11.30
CA VAL A 119 11.19 -10.40 -10.61
C VAL A 119 12.71 -10.36 -10.45
N GLY A 120 13.18 -10.67 -9.25
CA GLY A 120 14.59 -10.65 -8.88
C GLY A 120 15.07 -9.32 -8.29
N LYS A 121 14.27 -8.28 -8.34
CA LYS A 121 14.60 -6.95 -7.82
C LYS A 121 14.26 -6.83 -6.33
N GLU A 122 15.09 -6.08 -5.60
CA GLU A 122 14.84 -5.71 -4.22
C GLU A 122 14.00 -4.42 -4.15
N TYR A 123 13.02 -4.42 -3.28
CA TYR A 123 12.13 -3.29 -3.03
C TYR A 123 12.06 -2.96 -1.53
N THR A 124 11.88 -1.68 -1.24
CA THR A 124 11.45 -1.19 0.08
C THR A 124 9.93 -1.10 0.10
N PHE A 125 9.29 -1.69 1.08
CA PHE A 125 7.84 -1.62 1.26
C PHE A 125 7.50 -0.60 2.34
N GLU A 126 6.70 0.40 1.97
CA GLU A 126 6.16 1.43 2.85
C GLU A 126 4.66 1.19 2.99
N TYR A 127 4.20 0.97 4.21
CA TYR A 127 2.81 0.65 4.50
C TYR A 127 2.18 1.67 5.43
N SER A 128 0.96 2.10 5.10
CA SER A 128 0.12 2.88 6.00
C SER A 128 -1.33 2.41 5.94
N CYS A 129 -2.02 2.45 7.09
CA CYS A 129 -3.39 1.99 7.21
C CYS A 129 -4.20 2.85 8.19
N GLY A 130 -5.45 3.09 7.84
CA GLY A 130 -6.42 3.80 8.67
C GLY A 130 -6.05 5.26 8.90
N PHE A 131 -6.01 5.70 10.14
CA PHE A 131 -5.84 7.09 10.58
C PHE A 131 -4.45 7.70 10.29
N GLY A 132 -3.71 7.21 9.29
CA GLY A 132 -2.39 7.71 8.96
C GLY A 132 -1.27 7.10 9.79
N TYR A 133 -1.50 5.96 10.42
CA TYR A 133 -0.43 5.19 11.02
C TYR A 133 0.51 4.69 9.93
N ASN A 134 1.75 5.17 9.98
CA ASN A 134 2.84 4.67 9.17
C ASN A 134 3.54 3.54 9.93
N TYR A 135 3.64 2.39 9.29
CA TYR A 135 4.39 1.27 9.84
C TYR A 135 5.85 1.38 9.41
N PRO A 136 6.81 0.85 10.19
CA PRO A 136 8.20 0.79 9.76
C PRO A 136 8.35 0.15 8.38
N SER A 137 9.15 0.75 7.53
CA SER A 137 9.46 0.19 6.21
C SER A 137 10.40 -1.00 6.34
N PHE A 138 10.30 -1.93 5.41
CA PHE A 138 11.20 -3.09 5.33
C PHE A 138 11.52 -3.43 3.87
N THR A 139 12.58 -4.18 3.65
CA THR A 139 13.01 -4.61 2.32
C THR A 139 12.62 -6.06 2.03
N PHE A 140 12.37 -6.35 0.75
CA PHE A 140 12.11 -7.70 0.27
C PHE A 140 12.59 -7.87 -1.17
N VAL A 141 12.94 -9.09 -1.57
CA VAL A 141 13.22 -9.42 -2.96
C VAL A 141 11.96 -10.00 -3.60
N PHE A 142 11.47 -9.35 -4.66
CA PHE A 142 10.30 -9.84 -5.40
C PHE A 142 10.68 -11.02 -6.28
N LYS A 143 10.24 -12.22 -5.92
CA LYS A 143 10.58 -13.47 -6.63
C LYS A 143 9.48 -14.51 -6.51
N LYS A 144 9.47 -15.48 -7.44
CA LYS A 144 8.59 -16.66 -7.33
C LYS A 144 8.77 -17.33 -5.96
N GLY A 145 7.67 -17.70 -5.35
CA GLY A 145 7.65 -18.30 -4.02
C GLY A 145 7.83 -17.32 -2.86
N LEU A 146 7.90 -16.00 -3.12
CA LEU A 146 7.90 -15.00 -2.05
C LEU A 146 6.66 -15.21 -1.16
N ARG A 147 6.91 -15.36 0.14
CA ARG A 147 5.94 -15.26 1.21
C ARG A 147 6.63 -14.65 2.41
N LEU A 148 6.30 -13.41 2.73
CA LEU A 148 6.83 -12.68 3.87
C LEU A 148 5.66 -12.29 4.76
N ILE A 149 5.82 -12.48 6.07
CA ILE A 149 4.80 -12.15 7.07
C ILE A 149 5.42 -11.21 8.08
N GLN A 150 4.78 -10.09 8.32
CA GLN A 150 5.17 -9.09 9.32
C GLN A 150 4.03 -8.93 10.33
N ASN A 151 4.38 -8.92 11.62
CA ASN A 151 3.42 -8.60 12.67
C ASN A 151 3.32 -7.08 12.79
N THR A 152 2.14 -6.54 12.50
CA THR A 152 1.91 -5.09 12.52
C THR A 152 1.49 -4.55 13.90
N ALA A 153 1.32 -5.40 14.89
CA ALA A 153 1.07 -4.99 16.28
C ALA A 153 2.36 -4.61 17.03
N THR A 154 3.52 -5.05 16.51
CA THR A 154 4.84 -4.81 17.10
C THR A 154 5.72 -3.87 16.29
N MET A 155 5.18 -3.29 15.22
CA MET A 155 5.88 -2.35 14.35
C MET A 155 5.70 -0.91 14.79
#